data_35eb42aeb23ddc4481ed8558b69e23e2
#
_entry.id   35eb42aeb23ddc4481ed8558b69e23e2
#
_cell.length_a   1.000
_cell.length_b   1.000
_cell.length_c   1.000
_cell.angle_alpha   90.00
_cell.angle_beta   90.00
_cell.angle_gamma   90.00
#
_symmetry.space_group_name_H-M   'P 1'
#
loop_
_entity.id
_entity.type
_entity.pdbx_description
1 polymer ?
#
loop_
_entity_poly.entity_id
_entity_poly.type
_entity_poly.pdbx_seq_one_letter_code
_entity_poly.pdbx_strand_id
1 'polypeptide(L)'
;MFTEKAKIIHQGDPNGNGWIVKIKLPSGRNVFALATENVYGGDWDLGPTWNYLVQTENPFLVDTGRYGMGGRLLEMIDQAGLSVQDLKGVTLSHGHEDHDGGLVELTQRTGIPAWVHPIYRCLSRSYPQQAPHSSMENFSASCWHCFMPESFTKEHCVEYHRNRNNLDSNLLEGALLPFGSDIRILHLPGHCPDSIAFQIGAEALIVGDNILPEITPHPSQEAFFLWTQNILPPEFDRPEKIYGLRAYLRSLKRLVALGREYPEMIVLQAHRLFYDHSWRIIELGKRSGETIEHHLQRCASILSFLQKEGPRTVKEIVLSHFEPKLLKGLGTKMAEGEIKSHLELLEHSGDVEWKREDKVKATGTTLFEEYIRKI
;
A
#
# COMPACT_ATOMS: atom_id res chain seq x y z
N MET A 1 23.04 -0.37 15.10
CA MET A 1 22.18 -1.29 14.30
C MET A 1 20.72 -1.14 14.72
N PHE A 2 19.73 -1.55 13.91
CA PHE A 2 18.29 -1.46 14.26
C PHE A 2 17.97 -2.18 15.57
N THR A 3 18.50 -3.40 15.75
CA THR A 3 18.30 -4.22 16.96
C THR A 3 18.76 -3.58 18.25
N GLU A 4 19.70 -2.65 18.23
CA GLU A 4 20.13 -1.88 19.40
C GLU A 4 19.14 -0.77 19.76
N LYS A 5 18.37 -0.30 18.78
CA LYS A 5 17.33 0.73 18.94
C LYS A 5 15.96 0.13 19.25
N ALA A 6 15.78 -1.17 19.00
CA ALA A 6 14.50 -1.88 19.13
C ALA A 6 14.43 -2.66 20.44
N LYS A 7 13.46 -2.34 21.30
CA LYS A 7 13.14 -3.10 22.52
C LYS A 7 11.85 -3.88 22.29
N ILE A 8 11.91 -5.20 22.39
CA ILE A 8 10.72 -6.05 22.34
C ILE A 8 9.95 -5.85 23.65
N ILE A 9 8.69 -5.42 23.55
CA ILE A 9 7.74 -5.29 24.67
C ILE A 9 6.95 -6.60 24.81
N HIS A 10 6.44 -7.11 23.69
CA HIS A 10 5.75 -8.40 23.62
C HIS A 10 6.26 -9.16 22.41
N GLN A 11 6.60 -10.41 22.60
CA GLN A 11 7.05 -11.30 21.54
C GLN A 11 5.83 -12.08 20.99
N GLY A 12 5.60 -11.96 19.72
CA GLY A 12 4.59 -12.71 18.99
C GLY A 12 5.14 -13.99 18.35
N ASP A 13 4.52 -14.40 17.26
CA ASP A 13 4.91 -15.61 16.54
C ASP A 13 6.15 -15.41 15.63
N PRO A 14 6.69 -16.50 15.04
CA PRO A 14 7.85 -16.42 14.13
C PRO A 14 7.63 -15.57 12.87
N ASN A 15 6.39 -15.43 12.42
CA ASN A 15 6.02 -14.62 11.26
C ASN A 15 5.73 -13.16 11.61
N GLY A 16 5.86 -12.79 12.88
CA GLY A 16 5.73 -11.41 13.33
C GLY A 16 4.35 -11.05 13.89
N ASN A 17 3.35 -11.96 13.84
CA ASN A 17 2.01 -11.65 14.36
C ASN A 17 2.05 -11.44 15.88
N GLY A 18 1.36 -10.41 16.36
CA GLY A 18 1.23 -10.10 17.77
C GLY A 18 2.45 -9.44 18.41
N TRP A 19 3.50 -9.12 17.65
CA TRP A 19 4.67 -8.45 18.20
C TRP A 19 4.37 -7.00 18.57
N ILE A 20 4.96 -6.55 19.69
CA ILE A 20 4.99 -5.15 20.11
C ILE A 20 6.44 -4.76 20.33
N VAL A 21 6.90 -3.78 19.55
CA VAL A 21 8.29 -3.34 19.55
C VAL A 21 8.37 -1.84 19.77
N LYS A 22 9.17 -1.42 20.73
CA LYS A 22 9.51 -0.01 20.96
C LYS A 22 10.81 0.32 20.26
N ILE A 23 10.79 1.25 19.34
CA ILE A 23 11.93 1.74 18.57
C ILE A 23 12.30 3.13 19.09
N LYS A 24 13.53 3.29 19.60
CA LYS A 24 14.02 4.58 20.07
C LYS A 24 14.77 5.28 18.94
N LEU A 25 14.27 6.46 18.54
CA LEU A 25 14.93 7.31 17.56
C LEU A 25 16.11 8.08 18.17
N PRO A 26 17.07 8.59 17.36
CA PRO A 26 18.23 9.37 17.84
C PRO A 26 17.85 10.59 18.68
N SER A 27 16.76 11.28 18.37
CA SER A 27 16.22 12.39 19.17
C SER A 27 15.74 12.00 20.58
N GLY A 28 15.63 10.69 20.84
CA GLY A 28 15.01 10.16 22.07
C GLY A 28 13.52 9.87 21.93
N ARG A 29 12.87 10.27 20.82
CA ARG A 29 11.48 9.94 20.50
C ARG A 29 11.31 8.43 20.36
N ASN A 30 10.14 7.92 20.74
CA ASN A 30 9.80 6.51 20.58
C ASN A 30 8.77 6.33 19.48
N VAL A 31 8.92 5.26 18.72
CA VAL A 31 7.91 4.71 17.81
C VAL A 31 7.60 3.30 18.28
N PHE A 32 6.32 2.98 18.45
CA PHE A 32 5.88 1.63 18.78
C PHE A 32 5.34 0.99 17.51
N ALA A 33 5.92 -0.15 17.14
CA ALA A 33 5.47 -0.98 16.04
C ALA A 33 4.57 -2.09 16.61
N LEU A 34 3.33 -2.14 16.16
CA LEU A 34 2.25 -3.00 16.66
C LEU A 34 1.78 -3.90 15.51
N ALA A 35 2.10 -5.18 15.59
CA ALA A 35 1.88 -6.14 14.51
C ALA A 35 0.53 -6.84 14.64
N THR A 36 -0.50 -6.33 13.99
CA THR A 36 -1.81 -6.99 13.93
C THR A 36 -1.82 -8.11 12.90
N GLU A 37 -2.54 -9.18 13.18
CA GLU A 37 -2.63 -10.35 12.31
C GLU A 37 -3.24 -9.98 10.95
N ASN A 38 -2.62 -10.49 9.88
CA ASN A 38 -3.04 -10.26 8.50
C ASN A 38 -3.16 -11.58 7.74
N VAL A 39 -4.04 -12.47 8.23
CA VAL A 39 -4.25 -13.81 7.66
C VAL A 39 -5.42 -13.79 6.68
N TYR A 40 -5.12 -14.01 5.41
CA TYR A 40 -6.12 -14.05 4.35
C TYR A 40 -6.50 -15.47 3.92
N GLY A 41 -5.80 -16.47 4.39
CA GLY A 41 -5.92 -17.84 3.89
C GLY A 41 -5.25 -18.04 2.53
N GLY A 42 -4.87 -19.28 2.21
CA GLY A 42 -4.15 -19.61 0.98
C GLY A 42 -2.63 -19.46 1.09
N ASP A 43 -1.95 -19.49 -0.07
CA ASP A 43 -0.48 -19.50 -0.17
C ASP A 43 0.15 -18.08 -0.08
N TRP A 44 -0.67 -17.04 0.10
CA TRP A 44 -0.21 -15.64 0.24
C TRP A 44 -0.02 -15.29 1.70
N ASP A 45 1.22 -15.04 2.08
CA ASP A 45 1.61 -14.58 3.42
C ASP A 45 2.41 -13.29 3.31
N LEU A 46 1.75 -12.18 3.62
CA LEU A 46 2.38 -10.87 3.71
C LEU A 46 3.05 -10.64 5.07
N GLY A 47 2.83 -11.55 6.03
CA GLY A 47 3.06 -11.29 7.43
C GLY A 47 2.02 -10.33 8.00
N PRO A 48 2.15 -9.92 9.27
CA PRO A 48 1.24 -8.98 9.91
C PRO A 48 1.26 -7.60 9.25
N THR A 49 0.23 -6.82 9.49
CA THR A 49 0.29 -5.37 9.27
C THR A 49 0.93 -4.71 10.50
N TRP A 50 2.03 -4.01 10.28
CA TRP A 50 2.72 -3.23 11.29
C TRP A 50 2.13 -1.83 11.35
N ASN A 51 1.37 -1.56 12.41
CA ASN A 51 0.80 -0.25 12.70
C ASN A 51 1.78 0.53 13.59
N TYR A 52 1.89 1.84 13.41
CA TYR A 52 2.91 2.62 14.08
C TYR A 52 2.32 3.69 14.98
N LEU A 53 2.54 3.60 16.29
CA LEU A 53 2.22 4.67 17.23
C LEU A 53 3.47 5.52 17.45
N VAL A 54 3.41 6.78 17.05
CA VAL A 54 4.51 7.73 17.19
C VAL A 54 4.29 8.57 18.45
N GLN A 55 5.20 8.44 19.40
CA GLN A 55 5.16 9.17 20.66
C GLN A 55 5.83 10.53 20.51
N THR A 56 5.01 11.55 20.33
CA THR A 56 5.39 12.97 20.28
C THR A 56 4.69 13.71 21.42
N GLU A 57 4.77 15.05 21.46
CA GLU A 57 3.92 15.87 22.32
C GLU A 57 2.43 15.60 22.07
N ASN A 58 2.09 15.35 20.80
CA ASN A 58 0.75 14.94 20.37
C ASN A 58 0.84 13.54 19.72
N PRO A 59 0.78 12.45 20.49
CA PRO A 59 0.93 11.10 19.97
C PRO A 59 -0.14 10.76 18.93
N PHE A 60 0.23 10.01 17.90
CA PHE A 60 -0.69 9.59 16.85
C PHE A 60 -0.40 8.16 16.38
N LEU A 61 -1.39 7.57 15.73
CA LEU A 61 -1.33 6.22 15.18
C LEU A 61 -1.35 6.27 13.66
N VAL A 62 -0.55 5.47 13.01
CA VAL A 62 -0.54 5.22 11.57
C VAL A 62 -0.97 3.79 11.30
N ASP A 63 -2.00 3.62 10.48
CA ASP A 63 -2.67 2.36 10.14
C ASP A 63 -3.38 1.68 11.32
N THR A 64 -4.29 0.78 11.01
CA THR A 64 -5.21 0.19 12.00
C THR A 64 -5.39 -1.33 11.83
N GLY A 65 -4.61 -1.94 10.94
CA GLY A 65 -4.76 -3.35 10.61
C GLY A 65 -6.02 -3.62 9.77
N ARG A 66 -6.27 -4.89 9.53
CA ARG A 66 -7.39 -5.37 8.73
C ARG A 66 -8.73 -5.24 9.48
N TYR A 67 -9.81 -5.44 8.73
CA TYR A 67 -11.17 -5.46 9.27
C TYR A 67 -11.30 -6.43 10.46
N GLY A 68 -11.87 -5.92 11.56
CA GLY A 68 -12.01 -6.66 12.83
C GLY A 68 -10.78 -6.63 13.73
N MET A 69 -9.68 -5.98 13.35
CA MET A 69 -8.47 -5.87 14.18
C MET A 69 -8.42 -4.62 15.07
N GLY A 70 -9.41 -3.73 14.98
CA GLY A 70 -9.43 -2.50 15.79
C GLY A 70 -9.37 -2.78 17.29
N GLY A 71 -10.15 -3.76 17.77
CA GLY A 71 -10.11 -4.18 19.18
C GLY A 71 -8.76 -4.76 19.59
N ARG A 72 -8.17 -5.61 18.74
CA ARG A 72 -6.84 -6.18 18.99
C ARG A 72 -5.76 -5.11 19.06
N LEU A 73 -5.81 -4.11 18.17
CA LEU A 73 -4.88 -2.99 18.18
C LEU A 73 -4.98 -2.17 19.47
N LEU A 74 -6.18 -1.94 20.01
CA LEU A 74 -6.38 -1.28 21.29
C LEU A 74 -5.75 -2.06 22.45
N GLU A 75 -5.90 -3.38 22.47
CA GLU A 75 -5.23 -4.25 23.46
C GLU A 75 -3.71 -4.16 23.35
N MET A 76 -3.16 -4.11 22.14
CA MET A 76 -1.71 -3.99 21.94
C MET A 76 -1.17 -2.63 22.40
N ILE A 77 -1.93 -1.55 22.23
CA ILE A 77 -1.59 -0.21 22.75
C ILE A 77 -1.51 -0.25 24.29
N ASP A 78 -2.48 -0.87 24.94
CA ASP A 78 -2.49 -1.04 26.40
C ASP A 78 -1.32 -1.91 26.88
N GLN A 79 -1.05 -3.04 26.22
CA GLN A 79 0.11 -3.91 26.49
C GLN A 79 1.45 -3.19 26.29
N ALA A 80 1.51 -2.20 25.40
CA ALA A 80 2.70 -1.34 25.24
C ALA A 80 2.89 -0.36 26.41
N GLY A 81 1.96 -0.31 27.36
CA GLY A 81 1.94 0.65 28.48
C GLY A 81 1.54 2.05 28.03
N LEU A 82 0.75 2.16 26.97
CA LEU A 82 0.26 3.42 26.42
C LEU A 82 -1.25 3.53 26.60
N SER A 83 -1.73 4.76 26.70
CA SER A 83 -3.18 5.02 26.74
C SER A 83 -3.65 5.49 25.37
N VAL A 84 -4.67 4.84 24.85
CA VAL A 84 -5.35 5.29 23.63
C VAL A 84 -5.95 6.71 23.79
N GLN A 85 -6.27 7.10 25.02
CA GLN A 85 -6.81 8.45 25.33
C GLN A 85 -5.77 9.56 25.14
N ASP A 86 -4.49 9.22 25.13
CA ASP A 86 -3.41 10.20 24.89
C ASP A 86 -3.25 10.52 23.39
N LEU A 87 -3.77 9.66 22.50
CA LEU A 87 -3.67 9.85 21.06
C LEU A 87 -4.47 11.07 20.59
N LYS A 88 -3.85 11.89 19.76
CA LYS A 88 -4.47 13.08 19.16
C LYS A 88 -5.08 12.83 17.79
N GLY A 89 -4.77 11.68 17.19
CA GLY A 89 -5.34 11.27 15.93
C GLY A 89 -4.87 9.90 15.48
N VAL A 90 -5.60 9.36 14.52
CA VAL A 90 -5.23 8.21 13.72
C VAL A 90 -5.18 8.62 12.26
N THR A 91 -4.19 8.13 11.53
CA THR A 91 -4.04 8.39 10.10
C THR A 91 -3.70 7.10 9.37
N LEU A 92 -3.78 7.13 8.05
CA LEU A 92 -3.56 5.95 7.20
C LEU A 92 -2.41 6.19 6.24
N SER A 93 -1.63 5.15 5.96
CA SER A 93 -0.68 5.14 4.86
C SER A 93 -1.40 5.07 3.51
N HIS A 94 -2.48 4.29 3.40
CA HIS A 94 -3.35 4.17 2.23
C HIS A 94 -4.63 3.38 2.56
N GLY A 95 -5.55 3.29 1.60
CA GLY A 95 -6.90 2.76 1.79
C GLY A 95 -7.10 1.29 1.46
N HIS A 96 -6.07 0.43 1.56
CA HIS A 96 -6.29 -1.01 1.54
C HIS A 96 -6.86 -1.51 2.86
N GLU A 97 -7.61 -2.61 2.80
CA GLU A 97 -8.39 -3.14 3.93
C GLU A 97 -7.49 -3.56 5.11
N ASP A 98 -6.30 -4.02 4.84
CA ASP A 98 -5.35 -4.43 5.87
C ASP A 98 -4.62 -3.26 6.56
N HIS A 99 -4.87 -2.02 6.12
CA HIS A 99 -4.40 -0.78 6.74
C HIS A 99 -5.52 0.03 7.39
N ASP A 100 -6.68 0.10 6.75
CA ASP A 100 -7.80 0.90 7.23
C ASP A 100 -8.94 0.08 7.86
N GLY A 101 -8.84 -1.25 7.81
CA GLY A 101 -9.93 -2.14 8.21
C GLY A 101 -10.37 -1.99 9.66
N GLY A 102 -9.46 -1.68 10.57
CA GLY A 102 -9.75 -1.40 11.98
C GLY A 102 -10.16 0.05 12.29
N LEU A 103 -10.06 0.97 11.32
CA LEU A 103 -10.21 2.41 11.54
C LEU A 103 -11.57 2.80 12.13
N VAL A 104 -12.65 2.27 11.56
CA VAL A 104 -14.01 2.60 11.99
C VAL A 104 -14.26 2.08 13.41
N GLU A 105 -13.88 0.83 13.69
CA GLU A 105 -14.02 0.25 15.02
C GLU A 105 -13.22 1.07 16.06
N LEU A 106 -11.97 1.41 15.73
CA LEU A 106 -11.10 2.19 16.61
C LEU A 106 -11.69 3.57 16.91
N THR A 107 -12.10 4.32 15.89
CA THR A 107 -12.66 5.66 16.07
C THR A 107 -13.98 5.65 16.84
N GLN A 108 -14.86 4.69 16.58
CA GLN A 108 -16.14 4.55 17.30
C GLN A 108 -15.95 4.20 18.77
N ARG A 109 -15.00 3.33 19.09
CA ARG A 109 -14.74 2.90 20.48
C ARG A 109 -14.01 3.95 21.32
N THR A 110 -13.23 4.81 20.69
CA THR A 110 -12.32 5.72 21.39
C THR A 110 -12.65 7.20 21.25
N GLY A 111 -13.38 7.58 20.19
CA GLY A 111 -13.62 8.97 19.85
C GLY A 111 -12.40 9.70 19.27
N ILE A 112 -11.29 8.98 18.98
CA ILE A 112 -10.08 9.59 18.39
C ILE A 112 -10.40 10.06 16.97
N PRO A 113 -10.04 11.31 16.59
CA PRO A 113 -10.29 11.81 15.25
C PRO A 113 -9.42 11.10 14.20
N ALA A 114 -10.03 10.70 13.09
CA ALA A 114 -9.34 10.21 11.91
C ALA A 114 -8.89 11.37 11.02
N TRP A 115 -7.68 11.27 10.45
CA TRP A 115 -7.10 12.20 9.49
C TRP A 115 -6.66 11.44 8.25
N VAL A 116 -7.23 11.75 7.10
CA VAL A 116 -7.05 10.93 5.90
C VAL A 116 -6.68 11.78 4.68
N HIS A 117 -6.01 11.15 3.71
CA HIS A 117 -5.73 11.79 2.43
C HIS A 117 -7.03 12.14 1.69
N PRO A 118 -7.13 13.30 0.99
CA PRO A 118 -8.34 13.67 0.26
C PRO A 118 -8.82 12.61 -0.72
N ILE A 119 -7.93 11.98 -1.46
CA ILE A 119 -8.25 10.85 -2.36
C ILE A 119 -8.91 9.71 -1.59
N TYR A 120 -8.32 9.28 -0.45
CA TYR A 120 -8.92 8.23 0.40
C TYR A 120 -10.38 8.55 0.73
N ARG A 121 -10.64 9.77 1.21
CA ARG A 121 -11.99 10.20 1.59
C ARG A 121 -12.99 10.10 0.44
N CYS A 122 -12.59 10.50 -0.76
CA CYS A 122 -13.44 10.40 -1.95
C CYS A 122 -13.70 8.93 -2.32
N LEU A 123 -12.67 8.12 -2.33
CA LEU A 123 -12.76 6.71 -2.69
C LEU A 123 -13.55 5.89 -1.66
N SER A 124 -13.34 6.10 -0.36
CA SER A 124 -14.06 5.39 0.69
C SER A 124 -15.56 5.71 0.71
N ARG A 125 -15.94 6.92 0.31
CA ARG A 125 -17.35 7.38 0.25
C ARG A 125 -18.06 7.04 -1.07
N SER A 126 -17.34 6.57 -2.07
CA SER A 126 -17.91 6.27 -3.39
C SER A 126 -18.45 4.86 -3.53
N TYR A 127 -18.35 4.04 -2.50
CA TYR A 127 -18.91 2.70 -2.54
C TYR A 127 -20.44 2.76 -2.74
N PRO A 128 -20.99 2.10 -3.77
CA PRO A 128 -22.42 2.15 -4.04
C PRO A 128 -23.18 1.50 -2.89
N GLN A 129 -24.01 2.27 -2.20
CA GLN A 129 -24.87 1.77 -1.12
C GLN A 129 -25.84 0.67 -1.59
N GLN A 130 -26.05 0.56 -2.90
CA GLN A 130 -26.92 -0.38 -3.59
C GLN A 130 -26.13 -1.30 -4.52
N ALA A 131 -24.93 -1.75 -4.12
CA ALA A 131 -24.25 -2.78 -4.88
C ALA A 131 -25.23 -3.95 -5.07
N PRO A 132 -25.51 -4.37 -6.31
CA PRO A 132 -26.47 -5.44 -6.55
C PRO A 132 -26.01 -6.70 -5.84
N HIS A 133 -26.75 -7.11 -4.85
CA HIS A 133 -26.47 -8.29 -4.01
C HIS A 133 -26.55 -9.63 -4.78
N SER A 134 -26.72 -9.57 -6.10
CA SER A 134 -27.15 -10.71 -6.90
C SER A 134 -26.05 -11.55 -7.55
N SER A 135 -24.82 -11.07 -7.65
CA SER A 135 -23.73 -11.92 -8.14
C SER A 135 -22.36 -11.51 -7.61
N MET A 136 -21.52 -12.48 -7.26
CA MET A 136 -20.12 -12.28 -6.90
C MET A 136 -19.31 -11.59 -8.02
N GLU A 137 -19.69 -11.80 -9.27
CA GLU A 137 -19.05 -11.18 -10.45
C GLU A 137 -19.28 -9.67 -10.50
N ASN A 138 -20.49 -9.21 -10.17
CA ASN A 138 -20.81 -7.79 -10.12
C ASN A 138 -20.26 -7.11 -8.86
N PHE A 139 -20.02 -7.87 -7.81
CA PHE A 139 -19.47 -7.37 -6.56
C PHE A 139 -17.98 -6.98 -6.72
N SER A 140 -17.18 -7.76 -7.40
CA SER A 140 -15.78 -7.45 -7.67
C SER A 140 -15.60 -6.21 -8.57
N ALA A 141 -16.57 -5.92 -9.44
CA ALA A 141 -16.56 -4.72 -10.30
C ALA A 141 -16.87 -3.43 -9.55
N SER A 142 -17.64 -3.50 -8.46
CA SER A 142 -17.96 -2.33 -7.62
C SER A 142 -16.96 -2.09 -6.49
N CYS A 143 -16.03 -3.01 -6.30
CA CYS A 143 -15.01 -2.97 -5.24
C CYS A 143 -13.60 -2.92 -5.84
N TRP A 144 -13.39 -2.03 -6.78
CA TRP A 144 -12.14 -1.90 -7.54
C TRP A 144 -10.92 -1.43 -6.71
N HIS A 145 -11.12 -1.11 -5.41
CA HIS A 145 -10.06 -0.88 -4.43
C HIS A 145 -9.77 -2.07 -3.54
N CYS A 146 -10.67 -3.02 -3.47
CA CYS A 146 -10.59 -4.12 -2.55
C CYS A 146 -10.35 -5.41 -3.31
N PHE A 147 -9.16 -5.92 -3.28
CA PHE A 147 -8.95 -7.33 -3.50
C PHE A 147 -9.30 -8.05 -2.20
N MET A 148 -10.61 -8.33 -1.99
CA MET A 148 -11.02 -9.07 -0.80
C MET A 148 -10.71 -10.55 -0.98
N PRO A 149 -10.01 -11.17 -0.01
CA PRO A 149 -9.72 -12.59 -0.05
C PRO A 149 -11.00 -13.44 0.03
N GLU A 150 -10.94 -14.67 -0.41
CA GLU A 150 -12.08 -15.61 -0.35
C GLU A 150 -12.59 -15.83 1.09
N SER A 151 -11.71 -15.68 2.09
CA SER A 151 -12.08 -15.73 3.51
C SER A 151 -12.89 -14.52 3.98
N PHE A 152 -12.95 -13.44 3.19
CA PHE A 152 -13.73 -12.26 3.50
C PHE A 152 -15.13 -12.45 2.94
N THR A 153 -16.08 -12.77 3.79
CA THR A 153 -17.45 -13.04 3.36
C THR A 153 -18.05 -11.81 2.69
N LYS A 154 -19.04 -12.03 1.80
CA LYS A 154 -19.77 -10.94 1.15
C LYS A 154 -20.39 -9.97 2.17
N GLU A 155 -20.85 -10.48 3.29
CA GLU A 155 -21.44 -9.69 4.38
C GLU A 155 -20.41 -8.78 5.03
N HIS A 156 -19.25 -9.30 5.39
CA HIS A 156 -18.13 -8.52 5.95
C HIS A 156 -17.65 -7.45 4.98
N CYS A 157 -17.54 -7.76 3.70
CA CYS A 157 -17.14 -6.79 2.69
C CYS A 157 -18.17 -5.63 2.58
N VAL A 158 -19.47 -5.94 2.55
CA VAL A 158 -20.54 -4.93 2.52
C VAL A 158 -20.52 -4.08 3.78
N GLU A 159 -20.35 -4.69 4.94
CA GLU A 159 -20.26 -3.99 6.22
C GLU A 159 -19.05 -3.07 6.29
N TYR A 160 -17.87 -3.58 5.94
CA TYR A 160 -16.63 -2.79 5.88
C TYR A 160 -16.80 -1.54 5.00
N HIS A 161 -17.31 -1.68 3.78
CA HIS A 161 -17.49 -0.53 2.89
C HIS A 161 -18.55 0.44 3.39
N ARG A 162 -19.66 -0.06 3.95
CA ARG A 162 -20.70 0.79 4.53
C ARG A 162 -20.14 1.60 5.70
N ASN A 163 -19.35 0.98 6.54
CA ASN A 163 -18.74 1.63 7.70
C ASN A 163 -17.74 2.72 7.26
N ARG A 164 -16.88 2.42 6.28
CA ARG A 164 -15.95 3.41 5.68
C ARG A 164 -16.68 4.61 5.09
N ASN A 165 -17.78 4.35 4.34
CA ASN A 165 -18.56 5.40 3.69
C ASN A 165 -19.13 6.41 4.69
N ASN A 166 -19.45 5.96 5.89
CA ASN A 166 -20.03 6.76 6.96
C ASN A 166 -18.99 7.33 7.94
N LEU A 167 -17.72 7.04 7.75
CA LEU A 167 -16.64 7.51 8.62
C LEU A 167 -16.55 9.04 8.61
N ASP A 168 -16.70 9.66 9.77
CA ASP A 168 -16.34 11.08 9.93
C ASP A 168 -14.81 11.19 10.05
N SER A 169 -14.22 11.98 9.16
CA SER A 169 -12.78 12.13 9.08
C SER A 169 -12.38 13.55 8.71
N ASN A 170 -11.25 14.00 9.22
CA ASN A 170 -10.61 15.24 8.83
C ASN A 170 -9.72 14.99 7.61
N LEU A 171 -9.44 16.04 6.83
CA LEU A 171 -8.52 15.95 5.70
C LEU A 171 -7.09 16.31 6.14
N LEU A 172 -6.13 15.56 5.62
CA LEU A 172 -4.72 15.94 5.66
C LEU A 172 -4.49 17.02 4.61
N GLU A 173 -4.30 18.27 5.06
CA GLU A 173 -4.04 19.41 4.21
C GLU A 173 -2.58 19.85 4.36
N GLY A 174 -1.91 20.07 3.22
CA GLY A 174 -0.52 20.51 3.20
C GLY A 174 0.50 19.38 3.44
N ALA A 175 1.71 19.78 3.80
CA ALA A 175 2.87 18.90 3.86
C ALA A 175 3.23 18.40 5.27
N LEU A 176 2.50 18.84 6.29
CA LEU A 176 2.76 18.50 7.69
C LEU A 176 1.51 17.86 8.33
N LEU A 177 1.74 16.95 9.25
CA LEU A 177 0.67 16.43 10.09
C LEU A 177 0.13 17.52 11.03
N PRO A 178 -1.19 17.62 11.23
CA PRO A 178 -1.78 18.68 12.06
C PRO A 178 -1.45 18.56 13.56
N PHE A 179 -0.93 17.41 13.99
CA PHE A 179 -0.56 17.14 15.39
C PHE A 179 0.93 16.78 15.57
N GLY A 180 1.75 17.02 14.53
CA GLY A 180 3.20 16.76 14.56
C GLY A 180 3.93 17.76 13.67
N SER A 181 4.40 18.89 14.22
CA SER A 181 4.99 19.99 13.45
C SER A 181 6.26 19.63 12.67
N ASP A 182 6.92 18.53 13.02
CA ASP A 182 8.12 18.00 12.37
C ASP A 182 7.86 16.70 11.58
N ILE A 183 6.59 16.29 11.45
CA ILE A 183 6.20 15.11 10.68
C ILE A 183 5.71 15.56 9.30
N ARG A 184 6.51 15.29 8.27
CA ARG A 184 6.16 15.61 6.89
C ARG A 184 5.35 14.49 6.26
N ILE A 185 4.32 14.87 5.52
CA ILE A 185 3.52 13.97 4.69
C ILE A 185 4.11 13.96 3.29
N LEU A 186 4.43 12.78 2.78
CA LEU A 186 4.91 12.57 1.42
C LEU A 186 3.85 11.80 0.65
N HIS A 187 3.16 12.46 -0.28
CA HIS A 187 2.27 11.75 -1.21
C HIS A 187 3.10 10.96 -2.21
N LEU A 188 2.98 9.64 -2.18
CA LEU A 188 3.76 8.67 -2.95
C LEU A 188 2.83 7.69 -3.68
N PRO A 189 2.01 8.17 -4.60
CA PRO A 189 1.02 7.35 -5.28
C PRO A 189 1.66 6.34 -6.22
N GLY A 190 0.87 5.31 -6.57
CA GLY A 190 1.24 4.29 -7.54
C GLY A 190 0.84 2.89 -7.12
N HIS A 191 1.18 2.45 -5.90
CA HIS A 191 0.57 1.28 -5.29
C HIS A 191 -0.92 1.52 -5.05
N CYS A 192 -1.23 2.60 -4.32
CA CYS A 192 -2.56 3.20 -4.24
C CYS A 192 -2.49 4.68 -4.62
N PRO A 193 -3.58 5.29 -5.12
CA PRO A 193 -3.59 6.71 -5.48
C PRO A 193 -3.50 7.64 -4.27
N ASP A 194 -3.91 7.19 -3.10
CA ASP A 194 -3.87 7.87 -1.81
C ASP A 194 -2.65 7.52 -0.96
N SER A 195 -1.70 6.73 -1.49
CA SER A 195 -0.51 6.29 -0.72
C SER A 195 0.32 7.47 -0.25
N ILE A 196 0.55 7.52 1.06
CA ILE A 196 1.41 8.51 1.72
C ILE A 196 2.44 7.84 2.63
N ALA A 197 3.53 8.56 2.87
CA ALA A 197 4.51 8.18 3.88
C ALA A 197 4.68 9.34 4.88
N PHE A 198 5.12 9.01 6.09
CA PHE A 198 5.32 9.96 7.18
C PHE A 198 6.80 10.04 7.54
N GLN A 199 7.43 11.15 7.18
CA GLN A 199 8.82 11.42 7.47
C GLN A 199 8.95 12.10 8.85
N ILE A 200 9.63 11.45 9.77
CA ILE A 200 9.91 11.91 11.13
C ILE A 200 11.31 12.53 11.15
N GLY A 201 11.38 13.84 10.87
CA GLY A 201 12.67 14.52 10.72
C GLY A 201 13.60 13.84 9.73
N ALA A 202 14.88 13.70 10.09
CA ALA A 202 15.89 12.94 9.35
C ALA A 202 16.03 11.49 9.88
N GLU A 203 15.18 11.05 10.82
CA GLU A 203 15.44 9.88 11.66
C GLU A 203 14.69 8.63 11.22
N ALA A 204 13.42 8.78 10.79
CA ALA A 204 12.60 7.65 10.39
C ALA A 204 11.59 8.01 9.29
N LEU A 205 11.16 6.99 8.56
CA LEU A 205 10.13 7.09 7.53
C LEU A 205 9.16 5.91 7.65
N ILE A 206 7.90 6.19 7.97
CA ILE A 206 6.84 5.20 7.90
C ILE A 206 6.36 5.19 6.45
N VAL A 207 6.57 4.09 5.74
CA VAL A 207 6.39 4.03 4.27
C VAL A 207 5.12 3.31 3.82
N GLY A 208 4.36 2.69 4.74
CA GLY A 208 3.24 1.83 4.34
C GLY A 208 3.72 0.74 3.38
N ASP A 209 2.99 0.56 2.28
CA ASP A 209 3.29 -0.38 1.20
C ASP A 209 4.02 0.24 0.01
N ASN A 210 4.60 1.44 0.18
CA ASN A 210 5.37 2.03 -0.92
C ASN A 210 6.62 1.22 -1.28
N ILE A 211 7.27 0.63 -0.28
CA ILE A 211 8.37 -0.35 -0.44
C ILE A 211 8.29 -1.40 0.67
N LEU A 212 8.53 -2.65 0.31
CA LEU A 212 8.51 -3.79 1.22
C LEU A 212 9.79 -4.62 1.07
N PRO A 213 10.23 -5.33 2.13
CA PRO A 213 11.36 -6.25 2.02
C PRO A 213 10.94 -7.48 1.19
N GLU A 214 11.84 -7.94 0.31
CA GLU A 214 11.73 -9.20 -0.43
C GLU A 214 10.54 -9.33 -1.41
N ILE A 215 9.45 -8.60 -1.19
CA ILE A 215 8.29 -8.56 -2.09
C ILE A 215 8.17 -7.17 -2.71
N THR A 216 7.57 -7.12 -3.89
CA THR A 216 7.35 -5.87 -4.61
C THR A 216 5.85 -5.56 -4.60
N PRO A 217 5.43 -4.44 -4.00
CA PRO A 217 4.05 -4.00 -4.09
C PRO A 217 3.65 -3.82 -5.55
N HIS A 218 2.48 -4.34 -5.93
CA HIS A 218 2.02 -4.18 -7.30
C HIS A 218 1.50 -2.75 -7.51
N PRO A 219 1.74 -2.12 -8.66
CA PRO A 219 1.16 -0.83 -8.99
C PRO A 219 -0.34 -0.95 -9.26
N SER A 220 -1.10 0.07 -8.90
CA SER A 220 -2.48 0.23 -9.37
C SER A 220 -2.52 0.34 -10.90
N GLN A 221 -3.70 0.23 -11.50
CA GLN A 221 -3.87 0.42 -12.93
C GLN A 221 -4.26 1.88 -13.21
N GLU A 222 -3.64 2.50 -14.22
CA GLU A 222 -3.96 3.86 -14.63
C GLU A 222 -5.39 3.97 -15.20
N ALA A 223 -5.87 2.91 -15.82
CA ALA A 223 -7.24 2.80 -16.30
C ALA A 223 -8.30 3.00 -15.21
N PHE A 224 -7.98 2.78 -13.93
CA PHE A 224 -8.91 3.05 -12.83
C PHE A 224 -9.32 4.52 -12.73
N PHE A 225 -8.51 5.43 -13.23
CA PHE A 225 -8.86 6.84 -13.28
C PHE A 225 -10.18 7.11 -14.03
N LEU A 226 -10.48 6.34 -15.07
CA LEU A 226 -11.72 6.51 -15.83
C LEU A 226 -12.99 6.36 -14.96
N TRP A 227 -12.89 5.56 -13.90
CA TRP A 227 -14.00 5.33 -12.97
C TRP A 227 -14.03 6.30 -11.80
N THR A 228 -12.87 6.89 -11.46
CA THR A 228 -12.70 7.73 -10.28
C THR A 228 -12.66 9.22 -10.56
N GLN A 229 -12.38 9.63 -11.80
CA GLN A 229 -12.16 11.02 -12.18
C GLN A 229 -13.26 11.99 -11.75
N ASN A 230 -14.53 11.52 -11.69
CA ASN A 230 -15.68 12.34 -11.32
C ASN A 230 -15.89 12.47 -9.79
N ILE A 231 -15.16 11.68 -9.00
CA ILE A 231 -15.26 11.67 -7.53
C ILE A 231 -14.01 12.20 -6.86
N LEU A 232 -12.88 12.26 -7.59
CA LEU A 232 -11.63 12.78 -7.07
C LEU A 232 -11.66 14.32 -6.95
N PRO A 233 -10.91 14.90 -6.00
CA PRO A 233 -10.72 16.33 -5.95
C PRO A 233 -10.09 16.86 -7.26
N PRO A 234 -10.46 18.07 -7.71
CA PRO A 234 -10.03 18.60 -9.01
C PRO A 234 -8.52 18.69 -9.25
N GLU A 235 -7.74 18.84 -8.18
CA GLU A 235 -6.26 18.87 -8.25
C GLU A 235 -5.64 17.52 -8.63
N PHE A 236 -6.41 16.43 -8.57
CA PHE A 236 -5.99 15.08 -8.95
C PHE A 236 -6.55 14.66 -10.32
N ASP A 237 -6.51 15.54 -11.29
CA ASP A 237 -7.06 15.37 -12.64
C ASP A 237 -6.15 14.61 -13.63
N ARG A 238 -4.93 14.24 -13.20
CA ARG A 238 -3.92 13.61 -14.05
C ARG A 238 -3.67 12.16 -13.65
N PRO A 239 -4.20 11.18 -14.41
CA PRO A 239 -4.08 9.76 -14.09
C PRO A 239 -2.65 9.31 -13.87
N GLU A 240 -1.73 9.71 -14.76
CA GLU A 240 -0.33 9.31 -14.70
C GLU A 240 0.42 9.81 -13.46
N LYS A 241 -0.17 10.73 -12.71
CA LYS A 241 0.41 11.26 -11.47
C LYS A 241 -0.03 10.52 -10.22
N ILE A 242 -1.17 9.81 -10.27
CA ILE A 242 -1.79 9.20 -9.10
C ILE A 242 -2.02 7.70 -9.25
N TYR A 243 -2.17 7.20 -10.47
CA TYR A 243 -2.38 5.79 -10.76
C TYR A 243 -1.27 5.21 -11.62
N GLY A 244 -1.15 3.89 -11.57
CA GLY A 244 -0.33 3.11 -12.47
C GLY A 244 1.16 3.11 -12.17
N LEU A 245 1.88 2.34 -12.97
CA LEU A 245 3.32 2.16 -12.81
C LEU A 245 4.10 3.47 -12.99
N ARG A 246 3.61 4.41 -13.80
CA ARG A 246 4.26 5.72 -14.00
C ARG A 246 4.28 6.55 -12.70
N ALA A 247 3.15 6.60 -11.98
CA ALA A 247 3.09 7.27 -10.68
C ALA A 247 4.00 6.57 -9.67
N TYR A 248 3.98 5.24 -9.65
CA TYR A 248 4.78 4.45 -8.73
C TYR A 248 6.29 4.66 -8.93
N LEU A 249 6.76 4.64 -10.18
CA LEU A 249 8.18 4.89 -10.49
C LEU A 249 8.63 6.31 -10.07
N ARG A 250 7.77 7.34 -10.22
CA ARG A 250 8.08 8.68 -9.67
C ARG A 250 8.23 8.65 -8.15
N SER A 251 7.32 7.97 -7.47
CA SER A 251 7.35 7.82 -6.02
C SER A 251 8.62 7.09 -5.56
N LEU A 252 8.98 6.00 -6.23
CA LEU A 252 10.22 5.26 -5.96
C LEU A 252 11.48 6.12 -6.21
N LYS A 253 11.53 6.90 -7.29
CA LYS A 253 12.66 7.83 -7.54
C LYS A 253 12.79 8.89 -6.44
N ARG A 254 11.67 9.40 -5.91
CA ARG A 254 11.68 10.32 -4.76
C ARG A 254 12.24 9.63 -3.51
N LEU A 255 11.87 8.35 -3.28
CA LEU A 255 12.42 7.57 -2.16
C LEU A 255 13.92 7.28 -2.34
N VAL A 256 14.40 7.03 -3.57
CA VAL A 256 15.84 6.92 -3.86
C VAL A 256 16.57 8.21 -3.52
N ALA A 257 16.01 9.36 -3.92
CA ALA A 257 16.61 10.66 -3.61
C ALA A 257 16.64 10.92 -2.10
N LEU A 258 15.54 10.63 -1.41
CA LEU A 258 15.44 10.77 0.05
C LEU A 258 16.41 9.85 0.78
N GLY A 259 16.59 8.61 0.32
CA GLY A 259 17.56 7.68 0.91
C GLY A 259 19.01 8.10 0.72
N ARG A 260 19.32 8.85 -0.36
CA ARG A 260 20.66 9.46 -0.55
C ARG A 260 20.88 10.66 0.37
N GLU A 261 19.83 11.43 0.60
CA GLU A 261 19.87 12.60 1.51
C GLU A 261 19.97 12.17 2.98
N TYR A 262 19.30 11.07 3.35
CA TYR A 262 19.25 10.55 4.72
C TYR A 262 19.59 9.04 4.76
N PRO A 263 20.85 8.65 4.56
CA PRO A 263 21.25 7.23 4.44
C PRO A 263 21.03 6.41 5.72
N GLU A 264 21.00 7.07 6.89
CA GLU A 264 20.80 6.43 8.19
C GLU A 264 19.34 6.40 8.67
N MET A 265 18.42 6.88 7.82
CA MET A 265 16.99 6.94 8.14
C MET A 265 16.42 5.53 8.37
N ILE A 266 15.73 5.34 9.49
CA ILE A 266 15.06 4.07 9.80
C ILE A 266 13.80 3.96 8.95
N VAL A 267 13.70 2.91 8.15
CA VAL A 267 12.50 2.64 7.34
C VAL A 267 11.57 1.72 8.11
N LEU A 268 10.31 2.14 8.22
CA LEU A 268 9.23 1.48 8.94
C LEU A 268 8.15 1.09 7.92
N GLN A 269 8.27 -0.11 7.40
CA GLN A 269 7.36 -0.69 6.39
C GLN A 269 6.16 -1.37 7.04
N ALA A 270 5.05 -1.48 6.31
CA ALA A 270 3.83 -2.03 6.86
C ALA A 270 3.82 -3.57 6.94
N HIS A 271 4.61 -4.26 6.13
CA HIS A 271 4.69 -5.72 6.17
C HIS A 271 6.13 -6.21 6.32
N ARG A 272 6.28 -7.40 6.93
CA ARG A 272 7.56 -8.09 7.08
C ARG A 272 8.66 -7.31 7.78
N LEU A 273 8.34 -6.42 8.73
CA LEU A 273 9.38 -5.79 9.57
C LEU A 273 10.13 -6.86 10.38
N PHE A 274 9.40 -7.80 10.96
CA PHE A 274 9.93 -9.08 11.45
C PHE A 274 9.13 -10.19 10.78
N TYR A 275 9.82 -11.14 10.15
CA TYR A 275 9.19 -12.21 9.39
C TYR A 275 10.16 -13.38 9.25
N ASP A 276 9.64 -14.61 9.28
CA ASP A 276 10.43 -15.83 9.18
C ASP A 276 11.68 -15.77 10.10
N HIS A 277 11.42 -15.62 11.39
CA HIS A 277 12.42 -15.56 12.47
C HIS A 277 13.46 -14.43 12.37
N SER A 278 13.29 -13.42 11.52
CA SER A 278 14.32 -12.37 11.34
C SER A 278 13.77 -10.98 11.05
N TRP A 279 14.56 -9.98 11.46
CA TRP A 279 14.31 -8.58 11.12
C TRP A 279 14.66 -8.32 9.65
N ARG A 280 13.73 -7.73 8.93
CA ARG A 280 13.87 -7.37 7.50
C ARG A 280 14.03 -5.86 7.37
N ILE A 281 15.23 -5.36 7.69
CA ILE A 281 15.50 -3.92 7.67
C ILE A 281 15.82 -3.48 6.26
N ILE A 282 15.16 -2.41 5.83
CA ILE A 282 15.30 -1.81 4.50
C ILE A 282 16.28 -0.63 4.57
N GLU A 283 17.22 -0.59 3.63
CA GLU A 283 17.92 0.62 3.26
C GLU A 283 17.10 1.35 2.19
N LEU A 284 16.63 2.56 2.48
CA LEU A 284 15.62 3.27 1.68
C LEU A 284 16.01 3.41 0.20
N GLY A 285 17.19 3.97 -0.06
CA GLY A 285 17.64 4.24 -1.43
C GLY A 285 17.90 2.97 -2.22
N LYS A 286 18.53 1.98 -1.60
CA LYS A 286 18.84 0.68 -2.21
C LYS A 286 17.56 -0.08 -2.56
N ARG A 287 16.65 -0.28 -1.58
CA ARG A 287 15.44 -1.06 -1.82
C ARG A 287 14.52 -0.40 -2.84
N SER A 288 14.40 0.93 -2.81
CA SER A 288 13.63 1.67 -3.82
C SER A 288 14.24 1.50 -5.22
N GLY A 289 15.57 1.51 -5.34
CA GLY A 289 16.28 1.25 -6.59
C GLY A 289 16.07 -0.19 -7.11
N GLU A 290 16.13 -1.19 -6.23
CA GLU A 290 15.84 -2.60 -6.56
C GLU A 290 14.40 -2.77 -7.05
N THR A 291 13.45 -2.05 -6.46
CA THR A 291 12.04 -2.09 -6.89
C THR A 291 11.87 -1.45 -8.28
N ILE A 292 12.55 -0.34 -8.58
CA ILE A 292 12.57 0.23 -9.93
C ILE A 292 13.12 -0.78 -10.94
N GLU A 293 14.24 -1.41 -10.61
CA GLU A 293 14.88 -2.40 -11.47
C GLU A 293 13.99 -3.62 -11.73
N HIS A 294 13.26 -4.10 -10.70
CA HIS A 294 12.26 -5.16 -10.85
C HIS A 294 11.22 -4.80 -11.92
N HIS A 295 10.66 -3.59 -11.90
CA HIS A 295 9.66 -3.16 -12.87
C HIS A 295 10.24 -2.98 -14.29
N LEU A 296 11.49 -2.52 -14.40
CA LEU A 296 12.22 -2.46 -15.67
C LEU A 296 12.39 -3.86 -16.27
N GLN A 297 12.83 -4.81 -15.47
CA GLN A 297 13.01 -6.22 -15.89
C GLN A 297 11.67 -6.86 -16.27
N ARG A 298 10.59 -6.54 -15.55
CA ARG A 298 9.25 -7.03 -15.90
C ARG A 298 8.78 -6.47 -17.25
N CYS A 299 8.97 -5.18 -17.50
CA CYS A 299 8.68 -4.58 -18.81
C CYS A 299 9.48 -5.24 -19.94
N ALA A 300 10.79 -5.43 -19.75
CA ALA A 300 11.66 -6.08 -20.73
C ALA A 300 11.22 -7.53 -21.00
N SER A 301 10.86 -8.28 -19.97
CA SER A 301 10.41 -9.67 -20.08
C SER A 301 9.08 -9.77 -20.87
N ILE A 302 8.10 -8.91 -20.54
CA ILE A 302 6.81 -8.86 -21.25
C ILE A 302 7.03 -8.51 -22.72
N LEU A 303 7.83 -7.49 -23.01
CA LEU A 303 8.10 -7.06 -24.38
C LEU A 303 8.79 -8.16 -25.18
N SER A 304 9.82 -8.79 -24.63
CA SER A 304 10.53 -9.91 -25.26
C SER A 304 9.60 -11.10 -25.55
N PHE A 305 8.71 -11.42 -24.59
CA PHE A 305 7.71 -12.48 -24.81
C PHE A 305 6.77 -12.15 -25.97
N LEU A 306 6.25 -10.93 -26.04
CA LEU A 306 5.35 -10.48 -27.12
C LEU A 306 6.06 -10.39 -28.47
N GLN A 307 7.34 -10.03 -28.53
CA GLN A 307 8.15 -10.02 -29.74
C GLN A 307 8.36 -11.43 -30.29
N LYS A 308 8.59 -12.39 -29.41
CA LYS A 308 8.83 -13.79 -29.79
C LYS A 308 7.55 -14.53 -30.17
N GLU A 309 6.52 -14.39 -29.36
CA GLU A 309 5.32 -15.22 -29.43
C GLU A 309 4.17 -14.56 -30.24
N GLY A 310 4.31 -13.27 -30.58
CA GLY A 310 3.26 -12.49 -31.24
C GLY A 310 2.16 -12.03 -30.29
N PRO A 311 0.99 -11.61 -30.80
CA PRO A 311 -0.10 -11.07 -29.98
C PRO A 311 -0.61 -12.06 -28.96
N ARG A 312 -0.74 -11.62 -27.69
CA ARG A 312 -1.23 -12.43 -26.56
C ARG A 312 -2.23 -11.67 -25.71
N THR A 313 -3.12 -12.40 -25.08
CA THR A 313 -4.02 -11.87 -24.05
C THR A 313 -3.25 -11.65 -22.74
N VAL A 314 -3.79 -10.78 -21.85
CA VAL A 314 -3.23 -10.58 -20.49
C VAL A 314 -3.08 -11.91 -19.77
N LYS A 315 -4.09 -12.79 -19.84
CA LYS A 315 -4.06 -14.11 -19.20
C LYS A 315 -2.90 -15.00 -19.71
N GLU A 316 -2.63 -15.02 -20.99
CA GLU A 316 -1.49 -15.77 -21.58
C GLU A 316 -0.16 -15.20 -21.10
N ILE A 317 -0.04 -13.87 -20.99
CA ILE A 317 1.15 -13.21 -20.45
C ILE A 317 1.33 -13.58 -18.96
N VAL A 318 0.28 -13.54 -18.16
CA VAL A 318 0.31 -13.96 -16.75
C VAL A 318 0.82 -15.40 -16.61
N LEU A 319 0.26 -16.34 -17.36
CA LEU A 319 0.65 -17.76 -17.32
C LEU A 319 2.12 -17.99 -17.71
N SER A 320 2.72 -17.10 -18.50
CA SER A 320 4.13 -17.20 -18.91
C SER A 320 5.11 -16.56 -17.92
N HIS A 321 4.63 -15.68 -17.03
CA HIS A 321 5.49 -14.86 -16.17
C HIS A 321 5.40 -15.19 -14.67
N PHE A 322 4.39 -15.95 -14.27
CA PHE A 322 4.18 -16.29 -12.85
C PHE A 322 4.14 -17.80 -12.65
N GLU A 323 4.73 -18.25 -11.56
CA GLU A 323 4.67 -19.65 -11.17
C GLU A 323 3.23 -20.05 -10.84
N PRO A 324 2.77 -21.27 -11.23
CA PRO A 324 1.39 -21.72 -10.99
C PRO A 324 0.94 -21.64 -9.53
N LYS A 325 1.86 -21.82 -8.58
CA LYS A 325 1.54 -21.70 -7.15
C LYS A 325 1.08 -20.30 -6.75
N LEU A 326 1.62 -19.25 -7.41
CA LEU A 326 1.26 -17.85 -7.16
C LEU A 326 -0.07 -17.44 -7.81
N LEU A 327 -0.60 -18.25 -8.72
CA LEU A 327 -1.84 -17.98 -9.46
C LEU A 327 -3.08 -18.60 -8.82
N LYS A 328 -2.98 -19.08 -7.57
CA LYS A 328 -4.14 -19.60 -6.85
C LYS A 328 -4.93 -18.49 -6.19
N GLY A 329 -6.26 -18.65 -6.10
CA GLY A 329 -7.14 -17.70 -5.42
C GLY A 329 -6.99 -16.29 -5.99
N LEU A 330 -6.72 -15.30 -5.12
CA LEU A 330 -6.49 -13.90 -5.50
C LEU A 330 -5.26 -13.68 -6.36
N GLY A 331 -4.29 -14.58 -6.32
CA GLY A 331 -3.02 -14.43 -7.02
C GLY A 331 -3.17 -14.20 -8.52
N THR A 332 -4.15 -14.84 -9.18
CA THR A 332 -4.44 -14.59 -10.59
C THR A 332 -4.84 -13.14 -10.84
N LYS A 333 -5.74 -12.57 -10.02
CA LYS A 333 -6.19 -11.18 -10.18
C LYS A 333 -5.05 -10.20 -9.91
N MET A 334 -4.23 -10.46 -8.90
CA MET A 334 -3.05 -9.63 -8.59
C MET A 334 -2.03 -9.68 -9.73
N ALA A 335 -1.74 -10.86 -10.26
CA ALA A 335 -0.85 -11.02 -11.41
C ALA A 335 -1.39 -10.32 -12.68
N GLU A 336 -2.70 -10.41 -12.95
CA GLU A 336 -3.34 -9.69 -14.05
C GLU A 336 -3.23 -8.17 -13.86
N GLY A 337 -3.43 -7.68 -12.63
CA GLY A 337 -3.27 -6.27 -12.28
C GLY A 337 -1.84 -5.79 -12.52
N GLU A 338 -0.86 -6.55 -12.07
CA GLU A 338 0.56 -6.25 -12.29
C GLU A 338 0.92 -6.22 -13.78
N ILE A 339 0.52 -7.22 -14.56
CA ILE A 339 0.76 -7.24 -16.01
C ILE A 339 0.10 -6.05 -16.69
N LYS A 340 -1.16 -5.72 -16.36
CA LYS A 340 -1.87 -4.59 -16.96
C LYS A 340 -1.16 -3.26 -16.69
N SER A 341 -0.72 -3.00 -15.47
CA SER A 341 0.00 -1.75 -15.16
C SER A 341 1.33 -1.61 -15.91
N HIS A 342 2.02 -2.74 -16.19
CA HIS A 342 3.23 -2.74 -17.02
C HIS A 342 2.88 -2.55 -18.51
N LEU A 343 1.80 -3.16 -19.01
CA LEU A 343 1.33 -2.97 -20.38
C LEU A 343 0.90 -1.52 -20.63
N GLU A 344 0.23 -0.86 -19.68
CA GLU A 344 -0.09 0.57 -19.75
C GLU A 344 1.18 1.42 -19.95
N LEU A 345 2.24 1.15 -19.19
CA LEU A 345 3.51 1.85 -19.37
C LEU A 345 4.15 1.57 -20.73
N LEU A 346 4.17 0.31 -21.17
CA LEU A 346 4.71 -0.08 -22.49
C LEU A 346 3.89 0.50 -23.64
N GLU A 347 2.59 0.67 -23.49
CA GLU A 347 1.73 1.36 -24.46
C GLU A 347 2.07 2.86 -24.54
N HIS A 348 2.21 3.52 -23.38
CA HIS A 348 2.62 4.93 -23.33
C HIS A 348 4.02 5.19 -23.90
N SER A 349 4.93 4.24 -23.82
CA SER A 349 6.25 4.33 -24.46
C SER A 349 6.20 4.03 -25.96
N GLY A 350 5.08 3.46 -26.47
CA GLY A 350 4.91 3.06 -27.85
C GLY A 350 5.47 1.67 -28.19
N ASP A 351 5.85 0.87 -27.19
CA ASP A 351 6.46 -0.45 -27.38
C ASP A 351 5.45 -1.57 -27.60
N VAL A 352 4.20 -1.36 -27.16
CA VAL A 352 3.08 -2.28 -27.41
C VAL A 352 1.84 -1.53 -27.89
N GLU A 353 0.94 -2.25 -28.51
CA GLU A 353 -0.38 -1.79 -28.95
C GLU A 353 -1.47 -2.83 -28.65
N TRP A 354 -2.66 -2.38 -28.26
CA TRP A 354 -3.82 -3.25 -28.12
C TRP A 354 -4.43 -3.58 -29.48
N LYS A 355 -4.80 -4.83 -29.66
CA LYS A 355 -5.51 -5.36 -30.81
C LYS A 355 -6.92 -5.78 -30.43
N ARG A 356 -7.70 -6.24 -31.42
CA ARG A 356 -9.01 -6.85 -31.17
C ARG A 356 -8.86 -8.09 -30.26
N GLU A 357 -9.94 -8.44 -29.57
CA GLU A 357 -10.01 -9.62 -28.67
C GLU A 357 -9.06 -9.50 -27.45
N ASP A 358 -8.87 -8.30 -26.93
CA ASP A 358 -8.05 -8.01 -25.74
C ASP A 358 -6.61 -8.57 -25.83
N LYS A 359 -6.06 -8.65 -27.06
CA LYS A 359 -4.68 -9.05 -27.29
C LYS A 359 -3.75 -7.84 -27.38
N VAL A 360 -2.58 -8.00 -26.83
CA VAL A 360 -1.49 -7.01 -26.89
C VAL A 360 -0.40 -7.52 -27.82
N LYS A 361 0.16 -6.65 -28.64
CA LYS A 361 1.23 -6.94 -29.59
C LYS A 361 2.37 -5.96 -29.43
N ALA A 362 3.62 -6.44 -29.51
CA ALA A 362 4.80 -5.59 -29.60
C ALA A 362 4.81 -4.83 -30.94
N THR A 363 5.15 -3.54 -30.91
CA THR A 363 5.27 -2.68 -32.11
C THR A 363 6.59 -2.87 -32.85
N GLY A 364 7.59 -3.45 -32.17
CA GLY A 364 8.96 -3.59 -32.68
C GLY A 364 9.92 -2.51 -32.16
N THR A 365 9.43 -1.57 -31.38
CA THR A 365 10.29 -0.59 -30.65
C THR A 365 10.68 -1.09 -29.25
N THR A 366 11.67 -0.43 -28.63
CA THR A 366 12.12 -0.66 -27.25
C THR A 366 12.49 0.69 -26.66
N LEU A 367 11.48 1.47 -26.27
CA LEU A 367 11.59 2.86 -25.83
C LEU A 367 11.31 3.04 -24.33
N PHE A 368 10.78 2.02 -23.64
CA PHE A 368 10.31 2.12 -22.25
C PHE A 368 11.40 2.56 -21.27
N GLU A 369 12.66 2.14 -21.46
CA GLU A 369 13.75 2.55 -20.58
C GLU A 369 14.04 4.05 -20.66
N GLU A 370 14.07 4.59 -21.90
CA GLU A 370 14.24 6.02 -22.12
C GLU A 370 13.02 6.79 -21.59
N TYR A 371 11.84 6.26 -21.81
CA TYR A 371 10.59 6.81 -21.30
C TYR A 371 10.59 6.86 -19.76
N ILE A 372 10.97 5.79 -19.08
CA ILE A 372 11.08 5.74 -17.62
C ILE A 372 12.15 6.71 -17.10
N ARG A 373 13.25 6.90 -17.80
CA ARG A 373 14.27 7.90 -17.40
C ARG A 373 13.71 9.34 -17.37
N LYS A 374 12.76 9.65 -18.25
CA LYS A 374 12.12 10.96 -18.38
C LYS A 374 10.97 11.20 -17.37
N ILE A 375 10.40 10.15 -16.80
CA ILE A 375 9.40 10.20 -15.74
C ILE A 375 10.09 10.65 -14.43
#